data_346ccec252a4d9c20e7da4ede1438530
#
_entry.id   346ccec252a4d9c20e7da4ede1438530
#
_cell.length_a   1.000
_cell.length_b   1.000
_cell.length_c   1.000
_cell.angle_alpha   90.00
_cell.angle_beta   90.00
_cell.angle_gamma   90.00
#
_symmetry.space_group_name_H-M   'P 1'
#
loop_
_entity.id
_entity.type
_entity.pdbx_description
1 polymer ?
#
loop_
_entity_poly.entity_id
_entity_poly.type
_entity_poly.pdbx_seq_one_letter_code
_entity_poly.pdbx_strand_id
1 'polypeptide(L)'
;MNRPHYAWLVCLGGALTLLSTVGLGVNVFAVYQPEIIALRHFTNAQGSLITTVRSLFILIALLTVNRVCARLGLRRSMTLGVVLIALSCFCFGAARAFWQYCVAAAFTGLGYCYGGMVPLSLLIGRWFRLRRNLALGLASAGSGVASIAASPLLARVMEKQGLQAAFWWEGAVLIVLAAAVWLLVRSDPAQLGLEPLGGAAPKADAPHSGSSSGPPAYLAAMAAGFLIGGVGGPGFSHLTVHYATLGYAPLFLAGLVSASGVCICVGKVLCGQIYDRWGAAAGDSYCYLGVMAGTALCCLPAGEGPLLPVLAVGFFSLGLPISAVSPSVWAADLAGPGDFPRAVQAINLAYTVGVILFGPVPGLLADRTGSYVPAYLLFAALLTLAIVLVRMAYIRANRQKV
;
A
#
# COMPACT_ATOMS: atom_id res chain seq x y z
N MET A 1 11.76 34.23 7.53
CA MET A 1 11.33 32.98 6.86
C MET A 1 11.34 31.88 7.92
N ASN A 2 10.16 31.41 8.34
CA ASN A 2 10.09 30.31 9.31
C ASN A 2 10.70 29.06 8.64
N ARG A 3 11.76 28.51 9.22
CA ARG A 3 12.35 27.25 8.75
C ARG A 3 11.29 26.16 8.80
N PRO A 4 11.12 25.35 7.74
CA PRO A 4 10.15 24.26 7.76
C PRO A 4 10.46 23.33 8.93
N HIS A 5 9.42 22.92 9.66
CA HIS A 5 9.55 22.02 10.81
C HIS A 5 10.19 20.69 10.36
N TYR A 6 11.14 20.15 11.15
CA TYR A 6 11.87 18.91 10.82
C TYR A 6 10.95 17.72 10.52
N ALA A 7 9.70 17.74 11.01
CA ALA A 7 8.67 16.74 10.70
C ALA A 7 8.50 16.50 9.20
N TRP A 8 8.62 17.55 8.35
CA TRP A 8 8.52 17.40 6.91
C TRP A 8 9.70 16.67 6.28
N LEU A 9 10.89 16.78 6.86
CA LEU A 9 12.06 15.97 6.45
C LEU A 9 11.86 14.50 6.84
N VAL A 10 11.26 14.24 8.01
CA VAL A 10 10.89 12.88 8.41
C VAL A 10 9.80 12.31 7.49
N CYS A 11 8.82 13.14 7.07
CA CYS A 11 7.82 12.77 6.08
C CYS A 11 8.46 12.39 4.72
N LEU A 12 9.46 13.18 4.27
CA LEU A 12 10.24 12.84 3.08
C LEU A 12 11.00 11.51 3.25
N GLY A 13 11.62 11.27 4.41
CA GLY A 13 12.25 9.99 4.74
C GLY A 13 11.26 8.82 4.68
N GLY A 14 10.03 9.03 5.15
CA GLY A 14 8.91 8.10 5.00
C GLY A 14 8.52 7.84 3.55
N ALA A 15 8.46 8.91 2.73
CA ALA A 15 8.18 8.80 1.29
C ALA A 15 9.27 8.00 0.56
N LEU A 16 10.55 8.25 0.87
CA LEU A 16 11.68 7.48 0.31
C LEU A 16 11.62 6.01 0.76
N THR A 17 11.17 5.75 1.97
CA THR A 17 11.02 4.37 2.44
C THR A 17 9.94 3.63 1.63
N LEU A 18 8.75 4.24 1.41
CA LEU A 18 7.70 3.60 0.61
C LEU A 18 8.03 3.58 -0.89
N LEU A 19 8.76 4.57 -1.39
CA LEU A 19 9.33 4.52 -2.73
C LEU A 19 10.19 3.26 -2.90
N SER A 20 11.04 2.97 -1.92
CA SER A 20 11.95 1.82 -1.93
C SER A 20 11.22 0.50 -1.72
N THR A 21 10.41 0.39 -0.65
CA THR A 21 9.87 -0.92 -0.22
C THR A 21 8.62 -1.33 -0.97
N VAL A 22 7.74 -0.41 -1.29
CA VAL A 22 6.50 -0.67 -2.02
C VAL A 22 6.69 -0.40 -3.51
N GLY A 23 7.26 0.75 -3.85
CA GLY A 23 7.42 1.18 -5.23
C GLY A 23 8.41 0.30 -6.00
N LEU A 24 9.68 0.34 -5.61
CA LEU A 24 10.73 -0.45 -6.25
C LEU A 24 10.55 -1.94 -5.93
N GLY A 25 10.46 -2.32 -4.66
CA GLY A 25 10.45 -3.73 -4.27
C GLY A 25 9.23 -4.53 -4.73
N VAL A 26 8.06 -3.91 -4.91
CA VAL A 26 6.82 -4.65 -5.22
C VAL A 26 6.23 -4.24 -6.56
N ASN A 27 6.00 -2.93 -6.79
CA ASN A 27 5.29 -2.50 -7.99
C ASN A 27 6.13 -2.68 -9.26
N VAL A 28 7.42 -2.35 -9.19
CA VAL A 28 8.34 -2.47 -10.33
C VAL A 28 8.62 -3.94 -10.69
N PHE A 29 8.45 -4.87 -9.75
CA PHE A 29 8.63 -6.30 -10.01
C PHE A 29 7.75 -6.83 -11.15
N ALA A 30 6.61 -6.19 -11.41
CA ALA A 30 5.74 -6.51 -12.54
C ALA A 30 6.45 -6.38 -13.90
N VAL A 31 7.49 -5.53 -14.01
CA VAL A 31 8.30 -5.38 -15.23
C VAL A 31 9.27 -6.55 -15.40
N TYR A 32 9.79 -7.10 -14.30
CA TYR A 32 10.75 -8.19 -14.31
C TYR A 32 10.14 -9.58 -14.48
N GLN A 33 8.92 -9.76 -13.96
CA GLN A 33 8.30 -11.10 -13.91
C GLN A 33 8.17 -11.79 -15.26
N PRO A 34 7.68 -11.14 -16.34
CA PRO A 34 7.61 -11.78 -17.66
C PRO A 34 8.99 -12.19 -18.18
N GLU A 35 9.99 -11.34 -17.98
CA GLU A 35 11.36 -11.58 -18.43
C GLU A 35 12.04 -12.73 -17.67
N ILE A 36 11.79 -12.83 -16.35
CA ILE A 36 12.24 -13.97 -15.53
C ILE A 36 11.66 -15.26 -16.08
N ILE A 37 10.35 -15.29 -16.37
CA ILE A 37 9.65 -16.47 -16.90
C ILE A 37 10.27 -16.87 -18.25
N ALA A 38 10.45 -15.93 -19.16
CA ALA A 38 11.01 -16.18 -20.50
C ALA A 38 12.47 -16.64 -20.43
N LEU A 39 13.33 -15.91 -19.71
CA LEU A 39 14.78 -16.18 -19.64
C LEU A 39 15.11 -17.48 -18.92
N ARG A 40 14.31 -17.86 -17.91
CA ARG A 40 14.56 -19.07 -17.11
C ARG A 40 13.71 -20.26 -17.53
N HIS A 41 12.89 -20.11 -18.57
CA HIS A 41 11.94 -21.12 -19.03
C HIS A 41 11.03 -21.65 -17.91
N PHE A 42 10.61 -20.74 -17.00
CA PHE A 42 9.69 -21.08 -15.94
C PHE A 42 8.26 -21.17 -16.48
N THR A 43 7.44 -21.97 -15.81
CA THR A 43 6.00 -21.96 -16.07
C THR A 43 5.36 -20.69 -15.50
N ASN A 44 4.21 -20.28 -16.01
CA ASN A 44 3.43 -19.18 -15.43
C ASN A 44 3.06 -19.44 -13.96
N ALA A 45 2.82 -20.72 -13.61
CA ALA A 45 2.59 -21.12 -12.23
C ALA A 45 3.81 -20.86 -11.34
N GLN A 46 5.01 -21.15 -11.80
CA GLN A 46 6.24 -20.84 -11.06
C GLN A 46 6.43 -19.32 -10.91
N GLY A 47 6.18 -18.53 -11.96
CA GLY A 47 6.20 -17.07 -11.86
C GLY A 47 5.21 -16.51 -10.81
N SER A 48 4.00 -17.06 -10.79
CA SER A 48 2.99 -16.70 -9.79
C SER A 48 3.37 -17.14 -8.37
N LEU A 49 4.03 -18.30 -8.23
CA LEU A 49 4.47 -18.81 -6.92
C LEU A 49 5.54 -17.90 -6.28
N ILE A 50 6.42 -17.27 -7.07
CA ILE A 50 7.38 -16.28 -6.55
C ILE A 50 6.64 -15.14 -5.82
N THR A 51 5.58 -14.60 -6.42
CA THR A 51 4.77 -13.53 -5.81
C THR A 51 3.95 -14.02 -4.62
N THR A 52 3.52 -15.27 -4.64
CA THR A 52 2.82 -15.92 -3.51
C THR A 52 3.76 -16.08 -2.32
N VAL A 53 4.99 -16.53 -2.52
CA VAL A 53 6.01 -16.61 -1.46
C VAL A 53 6.27 -15.23 -0.86
N ARG A 54 6.41 -14.18 -1.68
CA ARG A 54 6.50 -12.80 -1.19
C ARG A 54 5.32 -12.44 -0.28
N SER A 55 4.09 -12.72 -0.70
CA SER A 55 2.87 -12.40 0.06
C SER A 55 2.81 -13.18 1.38
N LEU A 56 3.25 -14.44 1.39
CA LEU A 56 3.36 -15.24 2.60
C LEU A 56 4.36 -14.61 3.60
N PHE A 57 5.52 -14.16 3.13
CA PHE A 57 6.50 -13.51 4.00
C PHE A 57 6.07 -12.11 4.45
N ILE A 58 5.25 -11.37 3.67
CA ILE A 58 4.57 -10.17 4.15
C ILE A 58 3.65 -10.52 5.34
N LEU A 59 2.86 -11.59 5.22
CA LEU A 59 1.95 -12.03 6.27
C LEU A 59 2.71 -12.40 7.56
N ILE A 60 3.77 -13.20 7.44
CA ILE A 60 4.65 -13.59 8.56
C ILE A 60 5.28 -12.35 9.21
N ALA A 61 5.79 -11.43 8.41
CA ALA A 61 6.41 -10.20 8.90
C ALA A 61 5.42 -9.29 9.63
N LEU A 62 4.15 -9.21 9.15
CA LEU A 62 3.09 -8.45 9.82
C LEU A 62 2.83 -8.94 11.25
N LEU A 63 2.98 -10.23 11.54
CA LEU A 63 2.83 -10.77 12.90
C LEU A 63 3.92 -10.28 13.86
N THR A 64 5.07 -9.88 13.33
CA THR A 64 6.25 -9.48 14.11
C THR A 64 6.58 -8.00 14.03
N VAL A 65 5.98 -7.23 13.11
CA VAL A 65 6.36 -5.84 12.80
C VAL A 65 6.36 -4.93 14.03
N ASN A 66 5.35 -5.01 14.88
CA ASN A 66 5.28 -4.18 16.09
C ASN A 66 6.39 -4.52 17.09
N ARG A 67 6.75 -5.83 17.23
CA ARG A 67 7.87 -6.25 18.07
C ARG A 67 9.21 -5.74 17.54
N VAL A 68 9.39 -5.80 16.21
CA VAL A 68 10.59 -5.29 15.53
C VAL A 68 10.69 -3.78 15.70
N CYS A 69 9.60 -3.03 15.46
CA CYS A 69 9.55 -1.58 15.66
C CYS A 69 9.79 -1.17 17.12
N ALA A 70 9.28 -1.94 18.09
CA ALA A 70 9.50 -1.68 19.51
C ALA A 70 10.94 -1.93 19.95
N ARG A 71 11.57 -3.03 19.47
CA ARG A 71 12.94 -3.40 19.86
C ARG A 71 14.02 -2.57 19.14
N LEU A 72 13.89 -2.39 17.84
CA LEU A 72 14.90 -1.70 17.02
C LEU A 72 14.67 -0.19 16.95
N GLY A 73 13.44 0.28 17.19
CA GLY A 73 12.99 1.64 16.88
C GLY A 73 12.64 1.82 15.40
N LEU A 74 11.81 2.84 15.11
CA LEU A 74 11.25 3.06 13.76
C LEU A 74 12.33 3.34 12.72
N ARG A 75 13.34 4.15 13.04
CA ARG A 75 14.47 4.48 12.15
C ARG A 75 15.16 3.20 11.64
N ARG A 76 15.56 2.32 12.57
CA ARG A 76 16.28 1.09 12.23
C ARG A 76 15.37 0.10 11.49
N SER A 77 14.11 -0.03 11.91
CA SER A 77 13.14 -0.92 11.24
C SER A 77 12.93 -0.50 9.79
N MET A 78 12.68 0.79 9.52
CA MET A 78 12.44 1.29 8.16
C MET A 78 13.68 1.16 7.27
N THR A 79 14.86 1.48 7.80
CA THR A 79 16.14 1.28 7.08
C THR A 79 16.40 -0.21 6.80
N LEU A 80 16.15 -1.09 7.78
CA LEU A 80 16.23 -2.54 7.60
C LEU A 80 15.31 -3.02 6.48
N GLY A 81 14.09 -2.48 6.42
CA GLY A 81 13.15 -2.77 5.33
C GLY A 81 13.74 -2.46 3.97
N VAL A 82 14.33 -1.26 3.79
CA VAL A 82 14.96 -0.88 2.51
C VAL A 82 16.19 -1.74 2.19
N VAL A 83 17.02 -2.05 3.18
CA VAL A 83 18.19 -2.93 3.01
C VAL A 83 17.78 -4.34 2.61
N LEU A 84 16.69 -4.88 3.18
CA LEU A 84 16.17 -6.20 2.78
C LEU A 84 15.67 -6.21 1.32
N ILE A 85 15.05 -5.11 0.85
CA ILE A 85 14.69 -4.99 -0.57
C ILE A 85 15.95 -4.92 -1.45
N ALA A 86 16.96 -4.16 -1.06
CA ALA A 86 18.23 -4.11 -1.79
C ALA A 86 18.88 -5.51 -1.88
N LEU A 87 18.94 -6.22 -0.75
CA LEU A 87 19.44 -7.60 -0.71
C LEU A 87 18.61 -8.53 -1.62
N SER A 88 17.29 -8.38 -1.60
CA SER A 88 16.39 -9.12 -2.50
C SER A 88 16.75 -8.88 -3.97
N CYS A 89 17.00 -7.63 -4.39
CA CYS A 89 17.38 -7.30 -5.76
C CYS A 89 18.71 -7.96 -6.14
N PHE A 90 19.72 -7.93 -5.27
CA PHE A 90 20.98 -8.63 -5.52
C PHE A 90 20.78 -10.15 -5.62
N CYS A 91 19.94 -10.73 -4.75
CA CYS A 91 19.60 -12.15 -4.83
C CYS A 91 18.85 -12.49 -6.12
N PHE A 92 17.89 -11.68 -6.56
CA PHE A 92 17.19 -11.87 -7.84
C PHE A 92 18.15 -11.80 -9.02
N GLY A 93 19.08 -10.84 -9.04
CA GLY A 93 20.09 -10.73 -10.10
C GLY A 93 21.05 -11.91 -10.14
N ALA A 94 21.40 -12.50 -9.00
CA ALA A 94 22.26 -13.69 -8.91
C ALA A 94 21.51 -15.02 -9.12
N ALA A 95 20.17 -15.03 -9.04
CA ALA A 95 19.35 -16.23 -9.05
C ALA A 95 19.39 -16.93 -10.43
N ARG A 96 19.55 -18.26 -10.40
CA ARG A 96 19.50 -19.14 -11.58
C ARG A 96 18.46 -20.23 -11.43
N ALA A 97 18.27 -20.76 -10.23
CA ALA A 97 17.31 -21.81 -9.92
C ALA A 97 16.03 -21.22 -9.28
N PHE A 98 14.90 -21.87 -9.50
CA PHE A 98 13.58 -21.42 -9.01
C PHE A 98 13.54 -21.14 -7.50
N TRP A 99 14.12 -22.00 -6.67
CA TRP A 99 14.14 -21.80 -5.23
C TRP A 99 14.88 -20.52 -4.78
N GLN A 100 15.92 -20.09 -5.56
CA GLN A 100 16.66 -18.85 -5.29
C GLN A 100 15.78 -17.62 -5.51
N TYR A 101 14.91 -17.64 -6.53
CA TYR A 101 13.88 -16.61 -6.74
C TYR A 101 12.87 -16.57 -5.58
N CYS A 102 12.49 -17.73 -5.03
CA CYS A 102 11.62 -17.79 -3.84
C CYS A 102 12.31 -17.21 -2.61
N VAL A 103 13.60 -17.45 -2.38
CA VAL A 103 14.37 -16.86 -1.28
C VAL A 103 14.47 -15.33 -1.45
N ALA A 104 14.76 -14.85 -2.66
CA ALA A 104 14.76 -13.42 -2.94
C ALA A 104 13.38 -12.78 -2.67
N ALA A 105 12.30 -13.43 -3.10
CA ALA A 105 10.94 -12.98 -2.84
C ALA A 105 10.59 -12.92 -1.35
N ALA A 106 11.13 -13.85 -0.55
CA ALA A 106 10.97 -13.83 0.91
C ALA A 106 11.61 -12.56 1.53
N PHE A 107 12.82 -12.18 1.10
CA PHE A 107 13.45 -10.92 1.53
C PHE A 107 12.62 -9.71 1.12
N THR A 108 12.04 -9.69 -0.10
CA THR A 108 11.12 -8.64 -0.52
C THR A 108 9.92 -8.55 0.43
N GLY A 109 9.30 -9.67 0.79
CA GLY A 109 8.15 -9.71 1.70
C GLY A 109 8.47 -9.15 3.09
N LEU A 110 9.60 -9.53 3.67
CA LEU A 110 10.09 -8.99 4.94
C LEU A 110 10.36 -7.49 4.86
N GLY A 111 11.08 -7.06 3.82
CA GLY A 111 11.45 -5.65 3.60
C GLY A 111 10.23 -4.76 3.38
N TYR A 112 9.25 -5.23 2.62
CA TYR A 112 7.97 -4.57 2.41
C TYR A 112 7.27 -4.26 3.74
N CYS A 113 7.26 -5.20 4.68
CA CYS A 113 6.54 -5.04 5.93
C CYS A 113 7.30 -4.14 6.91
N TYR A 114 8.61 -4.36 7.11
CA TYR A 114 9.41 -3.61 8.09
C TYR A 114 9.70 -2.16 7.67
N GLY A 115 9.61 -1.84 6.38
CA GLY A 115 9.67 -0.47 5.86
C GLY A 115 8.34 0.05 5.30
N GLY A 116 7.23 -0.65 5.50
CA GLY A 116 5.94 -0.36 4.86
C GLY A 116 5.04 0.58 5.66
N MET A 117 3.74 0.42 5.41
CA MET A 117 2.70 1.32 5.96
C MET A 117 2.60 1.28 7.47
N VAL A 118 2.84 0.14 8.13
CA VAL A 118 2.73 0.04 9.59
C VAL A 118 3.77 0.93 10.28
N PRO A 119 5.10 0.76 10.07
CA PRO A 119 6.08 1.65 10.67
C PRO A 119 5.95 3.10 10.21
N LEU A 120 5.54 3.36 8.95
CA LEU A 120 5.26 4.72 8.49
C LEU A 120 4.14 5.38 9.30
N SER A 121 3.03 4.68 9.52
CA SER A 121 1.90 5.22 10.30
C SER A 121 2.27 5.53 11.74
N LEU A 122 3.10 4.68 12.35
CA LEU A 122 3.67 4.91 13.68
C LEU A 122 4.59 6.13 13.70
N LEU A 123 5.44 6.28 12.68
CA LEU A 123 6.36 7.40 12.55
C LEU A 123 5.61 8.73 12.41
N ILE A 124 4.69 8.80 11.45
CA ILE A 124 3.87 10.01 11.21
C ILE A 124 3.04 10.34 12.44
N GLY A 125 2.47 9.34 13.12
CA GLY A 125 1.71 9.55 14.35
C GLY A 125 2.52 10.14 15.51
N ARG A 126 3.86 9.96 15.56
CA ARG A 126 4.75 10.58 16.56
C ARG A 126 5.14 12.01 16.20
N TRP A 127 5.33 12.30 14.91
CA TRP A 127 5.85 13.58 14.42
C TRP A 127 4.78 14.62 14.09
N PHE A 128 3.53 14.16 13.78
CA PHE A 128 2.45 15.03 13.34
C PHE A 128 1.23 14.89 14.25
N ARG A 129 0.79 16.02 14.83
CA ARG A 129 -0.53 16.19 15.47
C ARG A 129 -1.44 16.94 14.54
N LEU A 130 -0.92 18.00 13.92
CA LEU A 130 -1.61 18.76 12.88
C LEU A 130 -1.24 18.18 11.49
N ARG A 131 -2.22 18.07 10.58
CA ARG A 131 -2.03 17.59 9.20
C ARG A 131 -1.44 16.17 9.11
N ARG A 132 -1.76 15.31 10.08
CA ARG A 132 -1.25 13.95 10.16
C ARG A 132 -1.60 13.12 8.92
N ASN A 133 -2.86 13.19 8.48
CA ASN A 133 -3.34 12.38 7.37
C ASN A 133 -2.79 12.88 6.03
N LEU A 134 -2.61 14.21 5.88
CA LEU A 134 -1.89 14.78 4.74
C LEU A 134 -0.45 14.28 4.68
N ALA A 135 0.28 14.29 5.82
CA ALA A 135 1.64 13.78 5.88
C ALA A 135 1.71 12.29 5.54
N LEU A 136 0.72 11.49 6.00
CA LEU A 136 0.60 10.08 5.66
C LEU A 136 0.31 9.89 4.16
N GLY A 137 -0.57 10.70 3.59
CA GLY A 137 -0.88 10.71 2.16
C GLY A 137 0.35 11.05 1.31
N LEU A 138 1.07 12.14 1.65
CA LEU A 138 2.29 12.55 0.97
C LEU A 138 3.39 11.49 1.05
N ALA A 139 3.65 10.95 2.24
CA ALA A 139 4.65 9.91 2.41
C ALA A 139 4.27 8.63 1.63
N SER A 140 3.00 8.24 1.64
CA SER A 140 2.54 7.05 0.92
C SER A 140 2.54 7.21 -0.61
N ALA A 141 2.45 8.45 -1.13
CA ALA A 141 2.55 8.73 -2.56
C ALA A 141 3.93 8.37 -3.15
N GLY A 142 4.98 8.32 -2.32
CA GLY A 142 6.32 7.87 -2.73
C GLY A 142 6.32 6.52 -3.45
N SER A 143 5.43 5.60 -3.06
CA SER A 143 5.30 4.29 -3.73
C SER A 143 4.85 4.39 -5.19
N GLY A 144 4.03 5.38 -5.54
CA GLY A 144 3.58 5.60 -6.92
C GLY A 144 4.64 6.30 -7.77
N VAL A 145 5.41 7.21 -7.16
CA VAL A 145 6.52 7.90 -7.87
C VAL A 145 7.53 6.89 -8.42
N ALA A 146 7.85 5.85 -7.65
CA ALA A 146 8.74 4.78 -8.10
C ALA A 146 8.20 4.07 -9.35
N SER A 147 6.90 3.72 -9.35
CA SER A 147 6.28 3.04 -10.48
C SER A 147 6.35 3.86 -11.77
N ILE A 148 6.15 5.18 -11.66
CA ILE A 148 6.16 6.10 -12.81
C ILE A 148 7.58 6.27 -13.36
N ALA A 149 8.56 6.50 -12.50
CA ALA A 149 9.91 6.88 -12.90
C ALA A 149 10.82 5.66 -13.14
N ALA A 150 10.77 4.67 -12.25
CA ALA A 150 11.71 3.56 -12.27
C ALA A 150 11.34 2.48 -13.30
N SER A 151 10.05 2.18 -13.51
CA SER A 151 9.64 1.12 -14.44
C SER A 151 10.17 1.32 -15.87
N PRO A 152 10.02 2.49 -16.52
CA PRO A 152 10.56 2.68 -17.86
C PRO A 152 12.09 2.74 -17.90
N LEU A 153 12.73 3.25 -16.82
CA LEU A 153 14.18 3.29 -16.74
C LEU A 153 14.77 1.89 -16.64
N LEU A 154 14.23 1.06 -15.75
CA LEU A 154 14.71 -0.30 -15.54
C LEU A 154 14.39 -1.22 -16.72
N ALA A 155 13.26 -1.02 -17.41
CA ALA A 155 12.98 -1.71 -18.66
C ALA A 155 14.04 -1.41 -19.72
N ARG A 156 14.50 -0.17 -19.85
CA ARG A 156 15.59 0.21 -20.77
C ARG A 156 16.95 -0.39 -20.36
N VAL A 157 17.23 -0.43 -19.05
CA VAL A 157 18.46 -1.08 -18.55
C VAL A 157 18.41 -2.57 -18.83
N MET A 158 17.25 -3.21 -18.61
CA MET A 158 17.06 -4.64 -18.87
C MET A 158 17.22 -4.98 -20.35
N GLU A 159 16.68 -4.14 -21.25
CA GLU A 159 16.83 -4.32 -22.70
C GLU A 159 18.29 -4.20 -23.16
N LYS A 160 19.06 -3.25 -22.60
CA LYS A 160 20.43 -2.96 -23.04
C LYS A 160 21.49 -3.82 -22.34
N GLN A 161 21.31 -4.13 -21.07
CA GLN A 161 22.33 -4.75 -20.21
C GLN A 161 21.87 -6.09 -19.62
N GLY A 162 20.61 -6.46 -19.85
CA GLY A 162 20.02 -7.71 -19.39
C GLY A 162 19.42 -7.62 -17.97
N LEU A 163 18.66 -8.66 -17.64
CA LEU A 163 17.89 -8.78 -16.39
C LEU A 163 18.76 -8.65 -15.13
N GLN A 164 19.92 -9.29 -15.10
CA GLN A 164 20.84 -9.27 -13.96
C GLN A 164 21.33 -7.85 -13.64
N ALA A 165 21.75 -7.12 -14.68
CA ALA A 165 22.22 -5.75 -14.52
C ALA A 165 21.10 -4.83 -13.99
N ALA A 166 19.87 -4.98 -14.49
CA ALA A 166 18.73 -4.18 -14.03
C ALA A 166 18.48 -4.38 -12.53
N PHE A 167 18.49 -5.61 -12.03
CA PHE A 167 18.37 -5.89 -10.59
C PHE A 167 19.53 -5.31 -9.77
N TRP A 168 20.74 -5.38 -10.28
CA TRP A 168 21.91 -4.85 -9.56
C TRP A 168 21.91 -3.32 -9.51
N TRP A 169 21.50 -2.65 -10.59
CA TRP A 169 21.30 -1.21 -10.60
C TRP A 169 20.23 -0.78 -9.60
N GLU A 170 19.11 -1.47 -9.57
CA GLU A 170 18.05 -1.22 -8.61
C GLU A 170 18.55 -1.44 -7.17
N GLY A 171 19.26 -2.54 -6.91
CA GLY A 171 19.87 -2.83 -5.62
C GLY A 171 20.84 -1.74 -5.16
N ALA A 172 21.69 -1.23 -6.06
CA ALA A 172 22.62 -0.13 -5.76
C ALA A 172 21.87 1.17 -5.42
N VAL A 173 20.84 1.53 -6.18
CA VAL A 173 19.98 2.69 -5.87
C VAL A 173 19.33 2.53 -4.50
N LEU A 174 18.85 1.34 -4.18
CA LEU A 174 18.21 1.05 -2.87
C LEU A 174 19.19 1.19 -1.71
N ILE A 175 20.48 0.88 -1.85
CA ILE A 175 21.50 1.12 -0.82
C ILE A 175 21.66 2.63 -0.58
N VAL A 176 21.70 3.44 -1.63
CA VAL A 176 21.75 4.91 -1.52
C VAL A 176 20.50 5.44 -0.82
N LEU A 177 19.32 4.92 -1.19
CA LEU A 177 18.06 5.28 -0.55
C LEU A 177 18.02 4.84 0.93
N ALA A 178 18.57 3.68 1.27
CA ALA A 178 18.69 3.23 2.67
C ALA A 178 19.53 4.20 3.50
N ALA A 179 20.65 4.70 2.96
CA ALA A 179 21.46 5.73 3.60
C ALA A 179 20.68 7.04 3.76
N ALA A 180 19.94 7.48 2.75
CA ALA A 180 19.09 8.67 2.84
C ALA A 180 17.98 8.51 3.90
N VAL A 181 17.30 7.37 3.94
CA VAL A 181 16.31 7.04 4.97
C VAL A 181 16.94 7.07 6.37
N TRP A 182 18.11 6.47 6.53
CA TRP A 182 18.85 6.50 7.80
C TRP A 182 19.17 7.93 8.25
N LEU A 183 19.53 8.81 7.35
CA LEU A 183 19.85 10.20 7.67
C LEU A 183 18.63 11.05 8.02
N LEU A 184 17.54 10.90 7.28
CA LEU A 184 16.33 11.73 7.40
C LEU A 184 15.38 11.27 8.50
N VAL A 185 15.20 9.96 8.68
CA VAL A 185 14.25 9.43 9.65
C VAL A 185 14.79 9.53 11.06
N ARG A 186 14.00 10.10 11.96
CA ARG A 186 14.19 10.08 13.41
C ARG A 186 12.97 9.47 14.06
N SER A 187 13.17 8.53 14.97
CA SER A 187 12.06 7.76 15.55
C SER A 187 11.14 8.59 16.42
N ASP A 188 11.63 9.69 17.01
CA ASP A 188 10.87 10.52 17.93
C ASP A 188 11.36 11.97 17.88
N PRO A 189 10.45 12.98 17.93
CA PRO A 189 10.83 14.41 18.00
C PRO A 189 11.72 14.73 19.20
N ALA A 190 11.48 14.07 20.35
CA ALA A 190 12.26 14.30 21.58
C ALA A 190 13.75 14.02 21.40
N GLN A 191 14.16 13.14 20.45
CA GLN A 191 15.58 12.88 20.12
C GLN A 191 16.31 14.13 19.61
N LEU A 192 15.57 15.13 19.11
CA LEU A 192 16.10 16.41 18.62
C LEU A 192 15.68 17.58 19.52
N GLY A 193 15.11 17.34 20.68
CA GLY A 193 14.56 18.39 21.55
C GLY A 193 13.40 19.15 20.92
N LEU A 194 12.68 18.54 19.96
CA LEU A 194 11.55 19.13 19.25
C LEU A 194 10.23 18.58 19.76
N GLU A 195 9.17 19.39 19.64
CA GLU A 195 7.80 18.93 19.80
C GLU A 195 7.22 18.43 18.46
N PRO A 196 6.19 17.56 18.50
CA PRO A 196 5.45 17.19 17.29
C PRO A 196 4.87 18.43 16.60
N LEU A 197 4.75 18.38 15.26
CA LEU A 197 4.10 19.47 14.52
C LEU A 197 2.63 19.60 14.92
N GLY A 198 2.27 20.75 15.51
CA GLY A 198 0.93 20.99 16.10
C GLY A 198 0.93 21.01 17.63
N GLY A 199 2.11 20.98 18.27
CA GLY A 199 2.31 21.06 19.71
C GLY A 199 2.34 19.71 20.43
N ALA A 200 2.71 19.74 21.71
CA ALA A 200 2.63 18.58 22.59
C ALA A 200 1.18 18.08 22.69
N ALA A 201 1.00 16.76 22.85
CA ALA A 201 -0.33 16.26 23.22
C ALA A 201 -0.76 16.97 24.52
N PRO A 202 -2.05 17.37 24.66
CA PRO A 202 -2.57 17.67 25.98
C PRO A 202 -2.11 16.52 26.88
N LYS A 203 -1.53 16.84 28.07
CA LYS A 203 -1.24 15.79 29.06
C LYS A 203 -2.49 14.95 29.14
N ALA A 204 -2.39 13.68 28.78
CA ALA A 204 -3.49 12.77 28.89
C ALA A 204 -3.89 12.83 30.37
N ASP A 205 -5.02 13.45 30.65
CA ASP A 205 -5.71 13.19 31.90
C ASP A 205 -5.79 11.67 32.00
N ALA A 206 -5.52 11.17 33.18
CA ALA A 206 -5.29 9.77 33.52
C ALA A 206 -6.08 8.78 32.67
N PRO A 207 -5.54 7.60 32.34
CA PRO A 207 -6.22 6.66 31.49
C PRO A 207 -7.64 6.50 31.98
N HIS A 208 -8.60 6.92 31.14
CA HIS A 208 -9.98 6.53 31.38
C HIS A 208 -9.99 5.03 31.25
N SER A 209 -9.85 4.37 32.41
CA SER A 209 -10.09 2.96 32.65
C SER A 209 -11.59 2.68 32.52
N GLY A 210 -12.14 3.07 31.40
CA GLY A 210 -13.39 2.53 30.92
C GLY A 210 -13.08 1.19 30.27
N SER A 211 -13.11 0.13 31.06
CA SER A 211 -13.24 -1.22 30.52
C SER A 211 -14.56 -1.29 29.77
N SER A 212 -14.56 -0.94 28.48
CA SER A 212 -15.71 -1.25 27.63
C SER A 212 -15.76 -2.76 27.52
N SER A 213 -16.76 -3.39 28.12
CA SER A 213 -17.03 -4.83 28.10
C SER A 213 -17.44 -5.35 26.70
N GLY A 214 -17.19 -4.59 25.64
CA GLY A 214 -17.52 -4.91 24.25
C GLY A 214 -16.30 -5.18 23.41
N PRO A 215 -16.45 -5.90 22.29
CA PRO A 215 -15.36 -6.08 21.34
C PRO A 215 -14.83 -4.71 20.88
N PRO A 216 -13.50 -4.53 20.79
CA PRO A 216 -12.91 -3.26 20.43
C PRO A 216 -13.45 -2.76 19.09
N ALA A 217 -13.74 -1.45 19.01
CA ALA A 217 -14.37 -0.83 17.83
C ALA A 217 -13.56 -1.06 16.53
N TYR A 218 -12.25 -1.23 16.62
CA TYR A 218 -11.41 -1.51 15.46
C TYR A 218 -11.61 -2.90 14.85
N LEU A 219 -12.34 -3.84 15.51
CA LEU A 219 -12.67 -5.14 14.90
C LEU A 219 -13.54 -4.99 13.66
N ALA A 220 -14.47 -4.04 13.65
CA ALA A 220 -15.25 -3.74 12.46
C ALA A 220 -14.37 -3.13 11.35
N ALA A 221 -13.37 -2.31 11.71
CA ALA A 221 -12.37 -1.83 10.75
C ALA A 221 -11.46 -2.94 10.23
N MET A 222 -11.14 -3.97 11.03
CA MET A 222 -10.45 -5.18 10.55
C MET A 222 -11.28 -5.94 9.52
N ALA A 223 -12.57 -6.16 9.79
CA ALA A 223 -13.47 -6.83 8.84
C ALA A 223 -13.59 -6.01 7.55
N ALA A 224 -13.72 -4.68 7.64
CA ALA A 224 -13.69 -3.80 6.48
C ALA A 224 -12.34 -3.87 5.73
N GLY A 225 -11.23 -3.89 6.45
CA GLY A 225 -9.88 -4.06 5.88
C GLY A 225 -9.74 -5.35 5.08
N PHE A 226 -10.28 -6.47 5.60
CA PHE A 226 -10.32 -7.75 4.90
C PHE A 226 -11.09 -7.67 3.58
N LEU A 227 -12.28 -7.06 3.59
CA LEU A 227 -13.12 -6.89 2.40
C LEU A 227 -12.45 -5.97 1.36
N ILE A 228 -11.84 -4.85 1.82
CA ILE A 228 -11.11 -3.93 0.95
C ILE A 228 -9.85 -4.58 0.39
N GLY A 229 -9.21 -5.49 1.13
CA GLY A 229 -8.14 -6.33 0.61
C GLY A 229 -8.56 -7.14 -0.60
N GLY A 230 -9.79 -7.66 -0.57
CA GLY A 230 -10.40 -8.36 -1.70
C GLY A 230 -10.67 -7.47 -2.93
N VAL A 231 -10.83 -6.16 -2.74
CA VAL A 231 -11.11 -5.21 -3.81
C VAL A 231 -9.84 -4.54 -4.33
N GLY A 232 -9.02 -3.99 -3.43
CA GLY A 232 -7.92 -3.09 -3.80
C GLY A 232 -6.83 -3.76 -4.61
N GLY A 233 -6.31 -4.90 -4.13
CA GLY A 233 -5.26 -5.66 -4.83
C GLY A 233 -5.78 -6.35 -6.08
N PRO A 234 -6.72 -7.31 -5.95
CA PRO A 234 -7.26 -8.05 -7.09
C PRO A 234 -7.95 -7.17 -8.11
N GLY A 235 -8.77 -6.19 -7.67
CA GLY A 235 -9.47 -5.29 -8.57
C GLY A 235 -8.52 -4.47 -9.43
N PHE A 236 -7.46 -3.93 -8.85
CA PHE A 236 -6.47 -3.15 -9.59
C PHE A 236 -5.63 -4.01 -10.55
N SER A 237 -5.17 -5.18 -10.11
CA SER A 237 -4.33 -6.05 -10.94
C SER A 237 -5.06 -6.62 -12.15
N HIS A 238 -6.39 -6.79 -12.07
CA HIS A 238 -7.18 -7.31 -13.18
C HIS A 238 -7.79 -6.23 -14.09
N LEU A 239 -7.60 -4.93 -13.80
CA LEU A 239 -8.10 -3.85 -14.68
C LEU A 239 -7.53 -3.95 -16.10
N THR A 240 -6.22 -4.12 -16.22
CA THR A 240 -5.57 -4.25 -17.54
C THR A 240 -5.96 -5.53 -18.25
N VAL A 241 -6.10 -6.63 -17.50
CA VAL A 241 -6.53 -7.93 -18.07
C VAL A 241 -7.96 -7.84 -18.57
N HIS A 242 -8.87 -7.19 -17.82
CA HIS A 242 -10.23 -6.96 -18.25
C HIS A 242 -10.30 -6.22 -19.59
N TYR A 243 -9.58 -5.09 -19.74
CA TYR A 243 -9.56 -4.36 -21.01
C TYR A 243 -8.77 -5.07 -22.10
N ALA A 244 -7.79 -5.91 -21.78
CA ALA A 244 -7.13 -6.78 -22.75
C ALA A 244 -8.10 -7.80 -23.37
N THR A 245 -8.97 -8.40 -22.56
CA THR A 245 -10.00 -9.34 -23.06
C THR A 245 -11.06 -8.66 -23.94
N LEU A 246 -11.20 -7.34 -23.83
CA LEU A 246 -12.09 -6.53 -24.67
C LEU A 246 -11.41 -6.02 -25.97
N GLY A 247 -10.16 -6.45 -26.24
CA GLY A 247 -9.45 -6.19 -27.49
C GLY A 247 -8.64 -4.89 -27.54
N TYR A 248 -8.44 -4.18 -26.42
CA TYR A 248 -7.60 -2.99 -26.41
C TYR A 248 -6.11 -3.32 -26.63
N ALA A 249 -5.43 -2.49 -27.40
CA ALA A 249 -4.03 -2.70 -27.78
C ALA A 249 -3.08 -2.68 -26.55
N PRO A 250 -2.03 -3.53 -26.49
CA PRO A 250 -1.09 -3.61 -25.38
C PRO A 250 -0.43 -2.28 -25.03
N LEU A 251 -0.08 -1.46 -26.02
CA LEU A 251 0.51 -0.13 -25.82
C LEU A 251 -0.45 0.83 -25.09
N PHE A 252 -1.73 0.80 -25.43
CA PHE A 252 -2.76 1.57 -24.74
C PHE A 252 -2.90 1.11 -23.27
N LEU A 253 -2.93 -0.20 -23.02
CA LEU A 253 -3.00 -0.76 -21.67
C LEU A 253 -1.78 -0.37 -20.82
N ALA A 254 -0.59 -0.37 -21.40
CA ALA A 254 0.63 0.13 -20.72
C ALA A 254 0.50 1.61 -20.34
N GLY A 255 -0.09 2.43 -21.23
CA GLY A 255 -0.43 3.84 -20.95
C GLY A 255 -1.41 4.00 -19.79
N LEU A 256 -2.43 3.15 -19.70
CA LEU A 256 -3.38 3.14 -18.58
C LEU A 256 -2.69 2.82 -17.24
N VAL A 257 -1.77 1.87 -17.21
CA VAL A 257 -0.99 1.54 -16.00
C VAL A 257 -0.16 2.75 -15.56
N SER A 258 0.49 3.42 -16.49
CA SER A 258 1.28 4.63 -16.18
C SER A 258 0.39 5.76 -15.65
N ALA A 259 -0.74 6.01 -16.27
CA ALA A 259 -1.73 7.01 -15.82
C ALA A 259 -2.28 6.67 -14.44
N SER A 260 -2.56 5.39 -14.16
CA SER A 260 -3.02 4.93 -12.85
C SER A 260 -2.03 5.27 -11.74
N GLY A 261 -0.73 5.15 -11.99
CA GLY A 261 0.32 5.52 -11.03
C GLY A 261 0.22 7.00 -10.62
N VAL A 262 0.00 7.90 -11.58
CA VAL A 262 -0.24 9.33 -11.30
C VAL A 262 -1.51 9.53 -10.48
N CYS A 263 -2.62 8.90 -10.89
CA CYS A 263 -3.90 8.99 -10.17
C CYS A 263 -3.79 8.47 -8.73
N ILE A 264 -3.05 7.37 -8.48
CA ILE A 264 -2.79 6.85 -7.14
C ILE A 264 -2.01 7.86 -6.29
N CYS A 265 -0.97 8.49 -6.84
CA CYS A 265 -0.19 9.51 -6.13
C CYS A 265 -1.06 10.70 -5.74
N VAL A 266 -1.78 11.27 -6.71
CA VAL A 266 -2.70 12.39 -6.49
C VAL A 266 -3.80 11.99 -5.50
N GLY A 267 -4.40 10.82 -5.70
CA GLY A 267 -5.45 10.28 -4.83
C GLY A 267 -5.02 10.17 -3.37
N LYS A 268 -3.80 9.71 -3.09
CA LYS A 268 -3.26 9.60 -1.72
C LYS A 268 -3.09 10.95 -1.05
N VAL A 269 -2.61 11.96 -1.77
CA VAL A 269 -2.45 13.31 -1.24
C VAL A 269 -3.82 13.95 -0.99
N LEU A 270 -4.74 13.89 -1.96
CA LEU A 270 -6.10 14.41 -1.82
C LEU A 270 -6.85 13.72 -0.67
N CYS A 271 -6.77 12.40 -0.59
CA CYS A 271 -7.35 11.62 0.49
C CYS A 271 -6.87 12.11 1.87
N GLY A 272 -5.55 12.28 2.04
CA GLY A 272 -4.98 12.79 3.29
C GLY A 272 -5.46 14.20 3.63
N GLN A 273 -5.56 15.11 2.65
CA GLN A 273 -6.10 16.46 2.85
C GLN A 273 -7.59 16.44 3.22
N ILE A 274 -8.38 15.57 2.57
CA ILE A 274 -9.81 15.44 2.83
C ILE A 274 -10.04 14.94 4.26
N TYR A 275 -9.27 13.94 4.71
CA TYR A 275 -9.33 13.45 6.08
C TYR A 275 -9.00 14.55 7.11
N ASP A 276 -7.95 15.34 6.85
CA ASP A 276 -7.54 16.40 7.78
C ASP A 276 -8.51 17.59 7.81
N ARG A 277 -9.18 17.90 6.69
CA ARG A 277 -10.03 19.09 6.57
C ARG A 277 -11.50 18.82 6.87
N TRP A 278 -12.02 17.67 6.46
CA TRP A 278 -13.44 17.32 6.53
C TRP A 278 -13.72 16.04 7.33
N GLY A 279 -12.68 15.44 7.92
CA GLY A 279 -12.79 14.28 8.80
C GLY A 279 -12.97 12.94 8.10
N ALA A 280 -13.09 11.88 8.92
CA ALA A 280 -13.12 10.50 8.47
C ALA A 280 -14.27 10.19 7.49
N ALA A 281 -15.45 10.75 7.78
CA ALA A 281 -16.62 10.53 6.94
C ALA A 281 -16.43 10.98 5.49
N ALA A 282 -15.80 12.14 5.29
CA ALA A 282 -15.55 12.67 3.95
C ALA A 282 -14.42 11.91 3.23
N GLY A 283 -13.33 11.59 3.95
CA GLY A 283 -12.21 10.83 3.39
C GLY A 283 -12.62 9.43 2.93
N ASP A 284 -13.39 8.71 3.76
CA ASP A 284 -13.94 7.41 3.38
C ASP A 284 -14.89 7.51 2.18
N SER A 285 -15.77 8.54 2.15
CA SER A 285 -16.68 8.75 1.02
C SER A 285 -15.93 9.04 -0.28
N TYR A 286 -14.88 9.86 -0.23
CA TYR A 286 -14.02 10.13 -1.39
C TYR A 286 -13.44 8.84 -1.97
N CYS A 287 -12.83 8.03 -1.12
CA CYS A 287 -12.22 6.77 -1.53
C CYS A 287 -13.26 5.78 -2.07
N TYR A 288 -14.39 5.63 -1.34
CA TYR A 288 -15.48 4.75 -1.72
C TYR A 288 -16.06 5.13 -3.08
N LEU A 289 -16.40 6.41 -3.28
CA LEU A 289 -16.97 6.89 -4.53
C LEU A 289 -16.00 6.72 -5.71
N GLY A 290 -14.71 6.96 -5.49
CA GLY A 290 -13.70 6.74 -6.51
C GLY A 290 -13.63 5.28 -6.97
N VAL A 291 -13.44 4.34 -6.03
CA VAL A 291 -13.37 2.91 -6.37
C VAL A 291 -14.71 2.41 -6.95
N MET A 292 -15.85 2.84 -6.38
CA MET A 292 -17.17 2.45 -6.84
C MET A 292 -17.46 2.95 -8.26
N ALA A 293 -17.13 4.21 -8.57
CA ALA A 293 -17.28 4.76 -9.92
C ALA A 293 -16.41 4.00 -10.92
N GLY A 294 -15.13 3.76 -10.59
CA GLY A 294 -14.25 2.95 -11.44
C GLY A 294 -14.76 1.54 -11.64
N THR A 295 -15.25 0.88 -10.60
CA THR A 295 -15.83 -0.46 -10.64
C THR A 295 -17.12 -0.49 -11.50
N ALA A 296 -18.00 0.50 -11.33
CA ALA A 296 -19.23 0.61 -12.12
C ALA A 296 -18.93 0.81 -13.61
N LEU A 297 -17.94 1.64 -13.95
CA LEU A 297 -17.52 1.84 -15.33
C LEU A 297 -16.95 0.57 -15.96
N CYS A 298 -16.28 -0.31 -15.18
CA CYS A 298 -15.82 -1.62 -15.67
C CYS A 298 -16.97 -2.59 -15.97
N CYS A 299 -18.17 -2.34 -15.43
CA CYS A 299 -19.36 -3.15 -15.72
C CYS A 299 -20.12 -2.69 -16.96
N LEU A 300 -19.81 -1.52 -17.52
CA LEU A 300 -20.45 -1.02 -18.73
C LEU A 300 -19.90 -1.71 -19.98
N PRO A 301 -20.72 -1.91 -21.02
CA PRO A 301 -20.24 -2.42 -22.29
C PRO A 301 -19.18 -1.46 -22.86
N ALA A 302 -18.00 -1.99 -23.17
CA ALA A 302 -16.94 -1.20 -23.75
C ALA A 302 -17.30 -0.81 -25.18
N GLY A 303 -17.35 0.49 -25.45
CA GLY A 303 -17.36 1.00 -26.81
C GLY A 303 -15.95 0.94 -27.44
N GLU A 304 -15.84 1.24 -28.72
CA GLU A 304 -14.56 1.24 -29.44
C GLU A 304 -13.57 2.37 -28.99
N GLY A 305 -14.01 3.26 -28.11
CA GLY A 305 -13.27 4.46 -27.71
C GLY A 305 -12.41 4.28 -26.45
N PRO A 306 -11.33 5.08 -26.29
CA PRO A 306 -10.44 5.00 -25.12
C PRO A 306 -11.01 5.63 -23.85
N LEU A 307 -12.12 6.37 -23.93
CA LEU A 307 -12.65 7.20 -22.85
C LEU A 307 -13.08 6.36 -21.63
N LEU A 308 -13.84 5.29 -21.88
CA LEU A 308 -14.36 4.44 -20.80
C LEU A 308 -13.24 3.77 -19.98
N PRO A 309 -12.23 3.10 -20.58
CA PRO A 309 -11.10 2.56 -19.83
C PRO A 309 -10.31 3.62 -19.05
N VAL A 310 -10.09 4.79 -19.65
CA VAL A 310 -9.36 5.89 -18.98
C VAL A 310 -10.10 6.37 -17.75
N LEU A 311 -11.41 6.61 -17.85
CA LEU A 311 -12.23 7.03 -16.73
C LEU A 311 -12.32 5.94 -15.65
N ALA A 312 -12.54 4.68 -16.03
CA ALA A 312 -12.63 3.56 -15.10
C ALA A 312 -11.35 3.39 -14.29
N VAL A 313 -10.20 3.34 -14.97
CA VAL A 313 -8.88 3.23 -14.33
C VAL A 313 -8.55 4.47 -13.51
N GLY A 314 -8.89 5.66 -13.99
CA GLY A 314 -8.67 6.92 -13.31
C GLY A 314 -9.44 7.00 -11.99
N PHE A 315 -10.75 6.79 -12.00
CA PHE A 315 -11.59 6.83 -10.79
C PHE A 315 -11.23 5.73 -9.81
N PHE A 316 -11.03 4.50 -10.29
CA PHE A 316 -10.60 3.39 -9.43
C PHE A 316 -9.28 3.73 -8.72
N SER A 317 -8.29 4.25 -9.46
CA SER A 317 -6.97 4.59 -8.93
C SER A 317 -7.01 5.77 -7.95
N LEU A 318 -7.84 6.79 -8.20
CA LEU A 318 -8.04 7.91 -7.27
C LEU A 318 -8.65 7.45 -5.93
N GLY A 319 -9.50 6.40 -5.95
CA GLY A 319 -10.10 5.83 -4.75
C GLY A 319 -9.24 4.81 -3.99
N LEU A 320 -8.17 4.29 -4.60
CA LEU A 320 -7.29 3.27 -3.99
C LEU A 320 -6.63 3.65 -2.65
N PRO A 321 -6.50 4.93 -2.25
CA PRO A 321 -6.05 5.28 -0.91
C PRO A 321 -6.85 4.62 0.22
N ILE A 322 -8.07 4.13 -0.02
CA ILE A 322 -8.85 3.32 0.93
C ILE A 322 -8.07 2.11 1.45
N SER A 323 -7.17 1.56 0.65
CA SER A 323 -6.34 0.40 1.00
C SER A 323 -5.03 0.77 1.72
N ALA A 324 -4.60 2.03 1.64
CA ALA A 324 -3.29 2.46 2.14
C ALA A 324 -3.39 3.50 3.27
N VAL A 325 -4.18 4.55 3.08
CA VAL A 325 -4.31 5.66 4.04
C VAL A 325 -5.39 5.37 5.08
N SER A 326 -6.58 4.95 4.64
CA SER A 326 -7.75 4.74 5.49
C SER A 326 -7.52 3.77 6.66
N PRO A 327 -6.81 2.61 6.52
CA PRO A 327 -6.55 1.72 7.64
C PRO A 327 -5.83 2.38 8.82
N SER A 328 -4.93 3.32 8.53
CA SER A 328 -4.19 4.05 9.56
C SER A 328 -5.05 5.13 10.23
N VAL A 329 -5.97 5.74 9.49
CA VAL A 329 -6.95 6.70 10.03
C VAL A 329 -7.93 5.96 10.94
N TRP A 330 -8.52 4.87 10.47
CA TRP A 330 -9.44 4.06 11.28
C TRP A 330 -8.80 3.55 12.57
N ALA A 331 -7.55 3.06 12.47
CA ALA A 331 -6.81 2.64 13.66
C ALA A 331 -6.60 3.78 14.65
N ALA A 332 -6.34 5.01 14.17
CA ALA A 332 -6.14 6.17 15.02
C ALA A 332 -7.42 6.62 15.73
N ASP A 333 -8.54 6.56 15.02
CA ASP A 333 -9.82 7.09 15.50
C ASP A 333 -10.57 6.07 16.37
N LEU A 334 -10.45 4.77 16.06
CA LEU A 334 -11.25 3.70 16.67
C LEU A 334 -10.49 2.88 17.73
N ALA A 335 -9.15 2.97 17.79
CA ALA A 335 -8.37 2.34 18.83
C ALA A 335 -8.16 3.26 20.01
N GLY A 336 -8.07 2.67 21.22
CA GLY A 336 -7.67 3.42 22.41
C GLY A 336 -6.22 3.92 22.32
N PRO A 337 -5.82 4.89 23.17
CA PRO A 337 -4.51 5.54 23.10
C PRO A 337 -3.30 4.58 23.10
N GLY A 338 -3.41 3.43 23.77
CA GLY A 338 -2.35 2.39 23.81
C GLY A 338 -2.44 1.33 22.71
N ASP A 339 -3.58 1.23 22.02
CA ASP A 339 -3.86 0.14 21.08
C ASP A 339 -3.60 0.48 19.61
N PHE A 340 -3.26 1.72 19.29
CA PHE A 340 -3.01 2.18 17.92
C PHE A 340 -2.04 1.26 17.14
N PRO A 341 -0.87 0.86 17.67
CA PRO A 341 0.05 -0.02 16.93
C PRO A 341 -0.55 -1.40 16.64
N ARG A 342 -1.33 -1.94 17.59
CA ARG A 342 -2.02 -3.23 17.43
C ARG A 342 -3.14 -3.13 16.39
N ALA A 343 -3.92 -2.06 16.43
CA ALA A 343 -5.02 -1.83 15.50
C ALA A 343 -4.51 -1.65 14.06
N VAL A 344 -3.48 -0.83 13.83
CA VAL A 344 -2.85 -0.68 12.51
C VAL A 344 -2.35 -2.02 11.99
N GLN A 345 -1.64 -2.79 12.82
CA GLN A 345 -1.15 -4.12 12.46
C GLN A 345 -2.30 -5.06 12.12
N ALA A 346 -3.34 -5.12 12.94
CA ALA A 346 -4.47 -6.03 12.78
C ALA A 346 -5.28 -5.73 11.52
N ILE A 347 -5.54 -4.45 11.21
CA ILE A 347 -6.25 -4.04 9.99
C ILE A 347 -5.41 -4.37 8.75
N ASN A 348 -4.10 -4.11 8.76
CA ASN A 348 -3.22 -4.47 7.64
C ASN A 348 -3.08 -5.98 7.47
N LEU A 349 -3.08 -6.75 8.56
CA LEU A 349 -3.09 -8.21 8.51
C LEU A 349 -4.37 -8.72 7.83
N ALA A 350 -5.53 -8.23 8.28
CA ALA A 350 -6.83 -8.57 7.70
C ALA A 350 -6.90 -8.20 6.21
N TYR A 351 -6.42 -7.01 5.84
CA TYR A 351 -6.29 -6.56 4.45
C TYR A 351 -5.44 -7.55 3.63
N THR A 352 -4.26 -7.94 4.12
CA THR A 352 -3.36 -8.86 3.41
C THR A 352 -3.98 -10.24 3.22
N VAL A 353 -4.70 -10.75 4.23
CA VAL A 353 -5.46 -11.99 4.11
C VAL A 353 -6.53 -11.87 3.04
N GLY A 354 -7.25 -10.74 3.00
CA GLY A 354 -8.23 -10.45 1.94
C GLY A 354 -7.59 -10.47 0.54
N VAL A 355 -6.46 -9.80 0.35
CA VAL A 355 -5.72 -9.82 -0.94
C VAL A 355 -5.38 -11.25 -1.37
N ILE A 356 -4.90 -12.08 -0.46
CA ILE A 356 -4.49 -13.46 -0.76
C ILE A 356 -5.70 -14.32 -1.14
N LEU A 357 -6.78 -14.25 -0.35
CA LEU A 357 -7.95 -15.11 -0.56
C LEU A 357 -8.77 -14.70 -1.79
N PHE A 358 -8.93 -13.41 -2.03
CA PHE A 358 -9.68 -12.91 -3.18
C PHE A 358 -8.81 -12.75 -4.45
N GLY A 359 -7.49 -12.91 -4.36
CA GLY A 359 -6.58 -12.77 -5.50
C GLY A 359 -6.97 -13.60 -6.72
N PRO A 360 -7.25 -14.90 -6.59
CA PRO A 360 -7.63 -15.76 -7.72
C PRO A 360 -9.11 -15.59 -8.18
N VAL A 361 -9.95 -14.97 -7.36
CA VAL A 361 -11.41 -14.92 -7.61
C VAL A 361 -11.78 -14.28 -8.94
N PRO A 362 -11.21 -13.13 -9.38
CA PRO A 362 -11.55 -12.53 -10.66
C PRO A 362 -11.26 -13.43 -11.85
N GLY A 363 -10.10 -14.11 -11.83
CA GLY A 363 -9.75 -15.07 -12.89
C GLY A 363 -10.70 -16.25 -12.92
N LEU A 364 -11.02 -16.85 -11.77
CA LEU A 364 -11.97 -17.97 -11.68
C LEU A 364 -13.36 -17.60 -12.17
N LEU A 365 -13.83 -16.37 -11.87
CA LEU A 365 -15.10 -15.89 -12.37
C LEU A 365 -15.06 -15.65 -13.88
N ALA A 366 -13.99 -15.05 -14.39
CA ALA A 366 -13.81 -14.83 -15.81
C ALA A 366 -13.73 -16.14 -16.60
N ASP A 367 -13.01 -17.15 -16.10
CA ASP A 367 -12.92 -18.48 -16.73
C ASP A 367 -14.29 -19.18 -16.82
N ARG A 368 -15.16 -18.98 -15.83
CA ARG A 368 -16.50 -19.59 -15.80
C ARG A 368 -17.54 -18.84 -16.63
N THR A 369 -17.44 -17.51 -16.69
CA THR A 369 -18.49 -16.65 -17.27
C THR A 369 -18.09 -16.03 -18.61
N GLY A 370 -16.81 -16.15 -19.00
CA GLY A 370 -16.25 -15.47 -20.18
C GLY A 370 -16.07 -13.95 -19.99
N SER A 371 -16.29 -13.41 -18.78
CA SER A 371 -16.24 -11.96 -18.52
C SER A 371 -15.73 -11.63 -17.13
N TYR A 372 -15.02 -10.49 -16.99
CA TYR A 372 -14.62 -9.94 -15.69
C TYR A 372 -15.74 -9.14 -14.99
N VAL A 373 -16.86 -8.83 -15.66
CA VAL A 373 -17.96 -8.05 -15.09
C VAL A 373 -18.50 -8.65 -13.78
N PRO A 374 -18.72 -9.97 -13.64
CA PRO A 374 -19.14 -10.55 -12.35
C PRO A 374 -18.15 -10.30 -11.20
N ALA A 375 -16.85 -10.24 -11.50
CA ALA A 375 -15.85 -9.93 -10.48
C ALA A 375 -15.96 -8.47 -10.01
N TYR A 376 -16.18 -7.52 -10.92
CA TYR A 376 -16.37 -6.12 -10.57
C TYR A 376 -17.68 -5.88 -9.81
N LEU A 377 -18.77 -6.61 -10.13
CA LEU A 377 -20.00 -6.60 -9.33
C LEU A 377 -19.77 -7.14 -7.91
N LEU A 378 -19.00 -8.22 -7.77
CA LEU A 378 -18.59 -8.71 -6.45
C LEU A 378 -17.78 -7.66 -5.69
N PHE A 379 -16.83 -6.98 -6.33
CA PHE A 379 -16.05 -5.91 -5.70
C PHE A 379 -16.92 -4.75 -5.24
N ALA A 380 -17.93 -4.35 -6.01
CA ALA A 380 -18.89 -3.35 -5.61
C ALA A 380 -19.65 -3.75 -4.33
N ALA A 381 -20.08 -5.02 -4.26
CA ALA A 381 -20.77 -5.56 -3.08
C ALA A 381 -19.82 -5.59 -1.84
N LEU A 382 -18.60 -6.09 -1.99
CA LEU A 382 -17.60 -6.13 -0.91
C LEU A 382 -17.26 -4.72 -0.40
N LEU A 383 -17.08 -3.77 -1.31
CA LEU A 383 -16.79 -2.38 -0.96
C LEU A 383 -17.95 -1.72 -0.22
N THR A 384 -19.21 -1.97 -0.67
CA THR A 384 -20.40 -1.48 0.01
C THR A 384 -20.53 -2.04 1.41
N LEU A 385 -20.27 -3.33 1.59
CA LEU A 385 -20.27 -3.96 2.92
C LEU A 385 -19.16 -3.36 3.81
N ALA A 386 -17.98 -3.15 3.25
CA ALA A 386 -16.84 -2.59 3.99
C ALA A 386 -17.16 -1.17 4.52
N ILE A 387 -17.72 -0.28 3.70
CA ILE A 387 -18.04 1.07 4.13
C ILE A 387 -19.16 1.09 5.17
N VAL A 388 -20.15 0.21 5.06
CA VAL A 388 -21.21 0.05 6.07
C VAL A 388 -20.61 -0.37 7.40
N LEU A 389 -19.67 -1.33 7.43
CA LEU A 389 -18.99 -1.76 8.65
C LEU A 389 -18.19 -0.63 9.30
N VAL A 390 -17.47 0.15 8.50
CA VAL A 390 -16.71 1.31 8.99
C VAL A 390 -17.66 2.36 9.58
N ARG A 391 -18.75 2.69 8.89
CA ARG A 391 -19.75 3.65 9.40
C ARG A 391 -20.38 3.18 10.71
N MET A 392 -20.72 1.90 10.81
CA MET A 392 -21.25 1.35 12.07
C MET A 392 -20.22 1.41 13.19
N ALA A 393 -18.93 1.19 12.90
CA ALA A 393 -17.87 1.34 13.90
C ALA A 393 -17.79 2.77 14.45
N TYR A 394 -17.81 3.78 13.58
CA TYR A 394 -17.79 5.19 13.99
C TYR A 394 -19.05 5.59 14.79
N ILE A 395 -20.24 5.12 14.40
CA ILE A 395 -21.49 5.40 15.15
C ILE A 395 -21.40 4.78 16.54
N ARG A 396 -20.92 3.55 16.68
CA ARG A 396 -20.76 2.89 18.00
C ARG A 396 -19.73 3.61 18.85
N ALA A 397 -18.58 3.97 18.28
CA ALA A 397 -17.54 4.70 19.00
C ALA A 397 -18.02 6.08 19.52
N ASN A 398 -18.82 6.79 18.75
CA ASN A 398 -19.40 8.06 19.17
C ASN A 398 -20.45 7.91 20.26
N ARG A 399 -21.27 6.84 20.25
CA ARG A 399 -22.24 6.55 21.32
C ARG A 399 -21.60 6.19 22.66
N GLN A 400 -20.36 5.71 22.65
CA GLN A 400 -19.62 5.37 23.88
C GLN A 400 -18.92 6.59 24.50
N LYS A 401 -18.85 7.73 23.79
CA LYS A 401 -18.26 8.99 24.26
C LYS A 401 -19.30 9.93 24.88
N VAL A 402 -20.58 9.65 24.70
CA VAL A 402 -21.74 10.34 25.33
C VAL A 402 -22.18 9.55 26.55
#